data_26d0f2a7a7662af4d8d6819c74c981ed
#
_entry.id   26d0f2a7a7662af4d8d6819c74c981ed
#
_cell.length_a   1.000
_cell.length_b   1.000
_cell.length_c   1.000
_cell.angle_alpha   90.00
_cell.angle_beta   90.00
_cell.angle_gamma   90.00
#
_symmetry.space_group_name_H-M   'P 1'
#
loop_
_entity.id
_entity.type
_entity.pdbx_description
1 polymer ?
#
loop_
_entity_poly.entity_id
_entity_poly.type
_entity_poly.pdbx_seq_one_letter_code
_entity_poly.pdbx_strand_id
1 'polypeptide(L)'
;KEGQQFSVGEISVVSEIETIDLDAFGAAIKVTTGDTYSPLPIETDITRLERFALMQGKDFLRVEPNITRNDRTLTLDIEYKLSNGPRVFVERIDIKGNATTLDKVIRRQFNVVEGDPFNPREIRQSAERIKALGYFSQSKVEPREGSSPDQVIIDVSVVERPTGSLGFGGTYASTTGLGAE
;
A
#
# COMPACT_ATOMS: atom_id res chain seq x y z
N LYS A 1 9.94 26.34 -2.04
CA LYS A 1 9.52 26.71 -3.20
C LYS A 1 8.86 25.64 -4.05
N GLU A 2 7.87 25.99 -4.59
CA GLU A 2 7.23 25.02 -5.37
C GLU A 2 7.77 25.03 -6.73
N GLY A 3 7.92 23.94 -7.33
CA GLY A 3 8.21 23.86 -8.71
C GLY A 3 7.00 24.15 -9.54
N GLN A 4 7.12 23.98 -10.82
CA GLN A 4 6.00 24.12 -11.72
C GLN A 4 4.98 23.02 -11.45
N GLN A 5 3.72 23.41 -11.48
CA GLN A 5 2.65 22.44 -11.40
C GLN A 5 2.40 21.84 -12.76
N PHE A 6 2.27 20.52 -12.76
CA PHE A 6 1.95 19.79 -13.98
C PHE A 6 0.51 19.28 -13.89
N SER A 7 -0.14 19.25 -15.04
CA SER A 7 -1.46 18.65 -15.18
C SER A 7 -1.35 17.27 -15.78
N VAL A 8 -2.36 16.45 -15.54
CA VAL A 8 -2.44 15.15 -16.17
C VAL A 8 -2.78 15.35 -17.65
N GLY A 9 -1.95 14.78 -18.52
CA GLY A 9 -2.19 14.80 -19.95
C GLY A 9 -2.97 13.60 -20.42
N GLU A 10 -2.42 12.87 -21.39
CA GLU A 10 -3.08 11.70 -21.92
C GLU A 10 -3.00 10.53 -20.95
N ILE A 11 -4.09 9.79 -20.83
CA ILE A 11 -4.15 8.61 -19.96
C ILE A 11 -4.44 7.40 -20.84
N SER A 12 -3.61 6.36 -20.70
CA SER A 12 -3.76 5.16 -21.52
C SER A 12 -3.53 3.92 -20.66
N VAL A 13 -4.06 2.80 -21.14
CA VAL A 13 -3.86 1.49 -20.52
C VAL A 13 -3.33 0.57 -21.60
N VAL A 14 -2.19 -0.07 -21.33
CA VAL A 14 -1.60 -1.04 -22.24
C VAL A 14 -1.38 -2.34 -21.47
N SER A 15 -1.33 -3.45 -22.20
CA SER A 15 -1.23 -4.75 -21.57
C SER A 15 -0.33 -5.65 -22.37
N GLU A 16 0.51 -6.41 -21.65
CA GLU A 16 1.26 -7.51 -22.25
C GLU A 16 0.44 -8.80 -22.26
N ILE A 17 -0.74 -8.78 -21.64
CA ILE A 17 -1.61 -9.95 -21.51
C ILE A 17 -2.70 -9.82 -22.56
N GLU A 18 -2.80 -10.82 -23.44
CA GLU A 18 -3.70 -10.71 -24.59
C GLU A 18 -5.17 -10.87 -24.22
N THR A 19 -5.46 -11.55 -23.12
CA THR A 19 -6.83 -11.86 -22.76
C THR A 19 -7.48 -10.81 -21.86
N ILE A 20 -6.95 -9.60 -21.85
CA ILE A 20 -7.40 -8.52 -20.97
C ILE A 20 -8.39 -7.64 -21.72
N ASP A 21 -9.49 -7.27 -21.05
CA ASP A 21 -10.44 -6.29 -21.55
C ASP A 21 -9.95 -4.90 -21.13
N LEU A 22 -9.21 -4.25 -22.01
CA LEU A 22 -8.63 -2.95 -21.71
C LEU A 22 -9.68 -1.89 -21.42
N ASP A 23 -10.84 -1.99 -22.08
CA ASP A 23 -11.91 -1.01 -21.85
C ASP A 23 -12.42 -1.09 -20.43
N ALA A 24 -12.60 -2.30 -19.93
CA ALA A 24 -13.08 -2.49 -18.56
C ALA A 24 -12.07 -1.95 -17.54
N PHE A 25 -10.78 -2.20 -17.79
CA PHE A 25 -9.74 -1.67 -16.91
C PHE A 25 -9.69 -0.16 -16.99
N GLY A 26 -9.77 0.40 -18.20
CA GLY A 26 -9.77 1.85 -18.35
C GLY A 26 -10.92 2.52 -17.63
N ALA A 27 -12.07 1.87 -17.59
CA ALA A 27 -13.24 2.43 -16.92
C ALA A 27 -13.06 2.54 -15.41
N ALA A 28 -12.12 1.78 -14.84
CA ALA A 28 -11.86 1.82 -13.40
C ALA A 28 -10.93 2.95 -12.99
N ILE A 29 -10.32 3.63 -13.95
CA ILE A 29 -9.40 4.73 -13.67
C ILE A 29 -10.19 5.99 -13.36
N LYS A 30 -9.83 6.66 -12.26
CA LYS A 30 -10.56 7.86 -11.84
C LYS A 30 -9.79 9.15 -12.08
N VAL A 31 -8.48 9.07 -12.27
CA VAL A 31 -7.70 10.24 -12.65
C VAL A 31 -8.13 10.63 -14.07
N THR A 32 -8.32 11.93 -14.29
CA THR A 32 -8.76 12.43 -15.60
C THR A 32 -7.79 13.46 -16.14
N THR A 33 -7.78 13.58 -17.45
CA THR A 33 -6.98 14.60 -18.13
C THR A 33 -7.39 15.97 -17.64
N GLY A 34 -6.41 16.79 -17.31
CA GLY A 34 -6.63 18.13 -16.80
C GLY A 34 -6.52 18.23 -15.29
N ASP A 35 -6.58 17.10 -14.57
CA ASP A 35 -6.36 17.14 -13.13
C ASP A 35 -4.96 17.64 -12.82
N THR A 36 -4.80 18.27 -11.67
CA THR A 36 -3.45 18.57 -11.18
C THR A 36 -2.74 17.26 -10.88
N TYR A 37 -1.54 17.12 -11.39
CA TYR A 37 -0.80 15.89 -11.17
C TYR A 37 -0.48 15.70 -9.69
N SER A 38 -0.72 14.51 -9.20
CA SER A 38 -0.34 14.11 -7.85
C SER A 38 -0.11 12.61 -7.85
N PRO A 39 0.91 12.12 -7.13
CA PRO A 39 1.17 10.68 -7.11
C PRO A 39 0.08 9.87 -6.44
N LEU A 40 -0.58 10.42 -5.42
CA LEU A 40 -1.52 9.64 -4.62
C LEU A 40 -2.73 9.12 -5.42
N PRO A 41 -3.42 9.95 -6.21
CA PRO A 41 -4.53 9.42 -7.00
C PRO A 41 -4.10 8.35 -7.99
N ILE A 42 -2.88 8.45 -8.52
CA ILE A 42 -2.36 7.44 -9.44
C ILE A 42 -2.14 6.12 -8.70
N GLU A 43 -1.55 6.17 -7.50
CA GLU A 43 -1.38 4.96 -6.69
C GLU A 43 -2.73 4.33 -6.35
N THR A 44 -3.72 5.16 -6.07
CA THR A 44 -5.06 4.67 -5.77
C THR A 44 -5.66 3.97 -6.97
N ASP A 45 -5.49 4.55 -8.17
CA ASP A 45 -5.97 3.92 -9.39
C ASP A 45 -5.28 2.58 -9.63
N ILE A 46 -3.97 2.52 -9.41
CA ILE A 46 -3.23 1.27 -9.60
C ILE A 46 -3.76 0.20 -8.66
N THR A 47 -3.98 0.55 -7.39
CA THR A 47 -4.55 -0.39 -6.43
C THR A 47 -5.91 -0.88 -6.90
N ARG A 48 -6.73 0.04 -7.42
CA ARG A 48 -8.06 -0.31 -7.92
C ARG A 48 -7.98 -1.28 -9.09
N LEU A 49 -7.05 -1.02 -10.01
CA LEU A 49 -6.86 -1.88 -11.16
C LEU A 49 -6.39 -3.27 -10.76
N GLU A 50 -5.47 -3.35 -9.81
CA GLU A 50 -4.98 -4.65 -9.36
C GLU A 50 -6.07 -5.42 -8.63
N ARG A 51 -6.91 -4.74 -7.85
CA ARG A 51 -8.03 -5.40 -7.20
C ARG A 51 -9.11 -5.83 -8.19
N PHE A 52 -9.34 -5.01 -9.21
CA PHE A 52 -10.26 -5.39 -10.28
C PHE A 52 -9.75 -6.66 -10.98
N ALA A 53 -8.44 -6.72 -11.24
CA ALA A 53 -7.85 -7.91 -11.85
C ALA A 53 -8.04 -9.13 -10.98
N LEU A 54 -7.87 -8.97 -9.67
CA LEU A 54 -8.04 -10.08 -8.74
C LEU A 54 -9.46 -10.62 -8.81
N MET A 55 -10.45 -9.73 -8.91
CA MET A 55 -11.84 -10.14 -9.03
C MET A 55 -12.12 -10.84 -10.36
N GLN A 56 -11.29 -10.58 -11.37
CA GLN A 56 -11.39 -11.25 -12.66
C GLN A 56 -10.59 -12.56 -12.71
N GLY A 57 -10.05 -12.99 -11.58
CA GLY A 57 -9.25 -14.21 -11.51
C GLY A 57 -7.80 -14.03 -11.94
N LYS A 58 -7.34 -12.81 -12.09
CA LYS A 58 -5.97 -12.53 -12.50
C LYS A 58 -5.14 -12.17 -11.27
N ASP A 59 -4.78 -13.19 -10.49
CA ASP A 59 -4.26 -13.02 -9.14
C ASP A 59 -2.89 -12.35 -9.09
N PHE A 60 -2.10 -12.44 -10.15
CA PHE A 60 -0.73 -11.94 -10.13
C PHE A 60 -0.50 -10.81 -11.12
N LEU A 61 -1.58 -10.22 -11.62
CA LEU A 61 -1.46 -9.08 -12.50
C LEU A 61 -0.89 -7.90 -11.74
N ARG A 62 0.05 -7.21 -12.36
CA ARG A 62 0.67 -6.02 -11.80
C ARG A 62 0.45 -4.85 -12.73
N VAL A 63 0.26 -3.68 -12.14
CA VAL A 63 0.06 -2.45 -12.90
C VAL A 63 1.18 -1.50 -12.51
N GLU A 64 1.88 -0.99 -13.52
CA GLU A 64 2.95 -0.02 -13.29
C GLU A 64 2.69 1.22 -14.10
N PRO A 65 2.91 2.41 -13.52
CA PRO A 65 2.71 3.64 -14.27
C PRO A 65 3.96 4.00 -15.04
N ASN A 66 3.77 4.37 -16.30
CA ASN A 66 4.81 5.01 -17.09
C ASN A 66 4.40 6.45 -17.27
N ILE A 67 5.19 7.37 -16.74
CA ILE A 67 4.84 8.77 -16.78
C ILE A 67 5.81 9.48 -17.69
N THR A 68 5.27 10.15 -18.70
CA THR A 68 6.06 10.89 -19.67
C THR A 68 5.80 12.37 -19.48
N ARG A 69 6.88 13.11 -19.27
CA ARG A 69 6.81 14.53 -19.00
C ARG A 69 6.88 15.33 -20.28
N ASN A 70 5.99 16.31 -20.39
CA ASN A 70 6.00 17.26 -21.49
C ASN A 70 6.18 18.66 -20.93
N ASP A 71 7.40 19.17 -21.01
CA ASP A 71 7.71 20.49 -20.44
C ASP A 71 7.07 21.63 -21.20
N ARG A 72 6.76 21.41 -22.47
CA ARG A 72 6.17 22.46 -23.29
C ARG A 72 4.74 22.75 -22.86
N THR A 73 3.98 21.70 -22.61
CA THR A 73 2.57 21.87 -22.21
C THR A 73 2.36 21.78 -20.70
N LEU A 74 3.43 21.50 -19.95
CA LEU A 74 3.38 21.29 -18.51
C LEU A 74 2.37 20.19 -18.16
N THR A 75 2.44 19.08 -18.90
CA THR A 75 1.59 17.94 -18.67
C THR A 75 2.42 16.68 -18.44
N LEU A 76 1.82 15.74 -17.74
CA LEU A 76 2.39 14.41 -17.54
C LEU A 76 1.41 13.40 -18.10
N ASP A 77 1.85 12.65 -19.10
CA ASP A 77 1.05 11.60 -19.70
C ASP A 77 1.25 10.34 -18.88
N ILE A 78 0.16 9.67 -18.57
CA ILE A 78 0.18 8.52 -17.70
C ILE A 78 -0.25 7.28 -18.48
N GLU A 79 0.63 6.28 -18.50
CA GLU A 79 0.33 5.01 -19.14
C GLU A 79 0.33 3.95 -18.04
N TYR A 80 -0.79 3.28 -17.86
CA TYR A 80 -0.87 2.16 -16.93
C TYR A 80 -0.56 0.88 -17.69
N LYS A 81 0.53 0.24 -17.35
CA LYS A 81 0.97 -0.96 -18.02
C LYS A 81 0.63 -2.19 -17.20
N LEU A 82 -0.11 -3.11 -17.79
CA LEU A 82 -0.54 -4.33 -17.14
C LEU A 82 0.37 -5.48 -17.57
N SER A 83 0.85 -6.25 -16.60
CA SER A 83 1.72 -7.38 -16.87
C SER A 83 1.50 -8.45 -15.80
N ASN A 84 2.02 -9.65 -16.07
CA ASN A 84 1.98 -10.72 -15.08
C ASN A 84 3.18 -10.61 -14.16
N GLY A 85 2.93 -10.56 -12.86
CA GLY A 85 3.99 -10.63 -11.88
C GLY A 85 4.31 -12.06 -11.50
N PRO A 86 5.29 -12.24 -10.60
CA PRO A 86 5.67 -13.59 -10.15
C PRO A 86 4.54 -14.23 -9.36
N ARG A 87 4.44 -15.55 -9.46
CA ARG A 87 3.44 -16.32 -8.71
C ARG A 87 4.01 -16.61 -7.32
N VAL A 88 3.77 -15.70 -6.39
CA VAL A 88 4.27 -15.80 -5.03
C VAL A 88 3.11 -15.57 -4.07
N PHE A 89 3.06 -16.36 -3.01
CA PHE A 89 1.98 -16.35 -2.03
C PHE A 89 2.50 -15.94 -0.67
N VAL A 90 1.62 -15.40 0.15
CA VAL A 90 1.95 -15.08 1.54
C VAL A 90 1.83 -16.36 2.35
N GLU A 91 2.92 -16.79 2.95
CA GLU A 91 2.91 -17.97 3.79
C GLU A 91 2.29 -17.65 5.14
N ARG A 92 2.76 -16.59 5.78
CA ARG A 92 2.20 -16.13 7.05
C ARG A 92 2.69 -14.71 7.32
N ILE A 93 2.06 -14.09 8.31
CA ILE A 93 2.43 -12.76 8.78
C ILE A 93 2.90 -12.91 10.23
N ASP A 94 4.17 -12.61 10.48
CA ASP A 94 4.77 -12.67 11.80
C ASP A 94 4.85 -11.27 12.38
N ILE A 95 4.31 -11.08 13.58
CA ILE A 95 4.26 -9.77 14.23
C ILE A 95 5.04 -9.85 15.53
N LYS A 96 5.93 -8.89 15.76
CA LYS A 96 6.71 -8.85 16.98
C LYS A 96 6.91 -7.42 17.44
N GLY A 97 7.18 -7.27 18.73
CA GLY A 97 7.39 -5.97 19.35
C GLY A 97 6.14 -5.36 19.96
N ASN A 98 5.00 -6.00 19.76
CA ASN A 98 3.72 -5.47 20.23
C ASN A 98 3.41 -6.00 21.64
N ALA A 99 4.14 -5.54 22.64
CA ALA A 99 4.00 -6.05 24.01
C ALA A 99 2.60 -5.76 24.57
N THR A 100 2.05 -4.59 24.28
CA THR A 100 0.72 -4.22 24.80
C THR A 100 -0.34 -4.15 23.72
N THR A 101 0.05 -3.98 22.45
CA THR A 101 -0.91 -3.92 21.34
C THR A 101 -1.24 -5.34 20.90
N LEU A 102 -2.53 -5.64 20.80
CA LEU A 102 -2.94 -6.98 20.39
C LEU A 102 -2.59 -7.23 18.93
N ASP A 103 -2.19 -8.46 18.64
CA ASP A 103 -1.89 -8.88 17.28
C ASP A 103 -2.99 -8.51 16.31
N LYS A 104 -4.23 -8.72 16.68
CA LYS A 104 -5.35 -8.51 15.77
C LYS A 104 -5.45 -7.05 15.31
N VAL A 105 -4.99 -6.11 16.14
CA VAL A 105 -5.02 -4.70 15.76
C VAL A 105 -4.09 -4.46 14.56
N ILE A 106 -2.93 -5.09 14.60
CA ILE A 106 -1.95 -4.96 13.52
C ILE A 106 -2.38 -5.77 12.30
N ARG A 107 -2.83 -7.02 12.52
CA ARG A 107 -3.26 -7.88 11.40
C ARG A 107 -4.42 -7.28 10.63
N ARG A 108 -5.27 -6.53 11.30
CA ARG A 108 -6.42 -5.91 10.67
C ARG A 108 -6.02 -4.87 9.63
N GLN A 109 -4.79 -4.39 9.69
CA GLN A 109 -4.30 -3.41 8.73
C GLN A 109 -3.91 -4.03 7.40
N PHE A 110 -3.84 -5.35 7.34
CA PHE A 110 -3.52 -6.05 6.11
C PHE A 110 -4.80 -6.43 5.38
N ASN A 111 -4.79 -6.23 4.07
CA ASN A 111 -5.90 -6.70 3.22
C ASN A 111 -5.64 -8.09 2.68
N VAL A 112 -4.56 -8.72 3.14
CA VAL A 112 -4.20 -10.06 2.71
C VAL A 112 -4.18 -10.98 3.92
N VAL A 113 -4.45 -12.25 3.68
CA VAL A 113 -4.35 -13.28 4.71
C VAL A 113 -3.39 -14.35 4.22
N GLU A 114 -3.07 -15.27 5.10
CA GLU A 114 -2.18 -16.36 4.75
C GLU A 114 -2.77 -17.16 3.60
N GLY A 115 -1.93 -17.45 2.62
CA GLY A 115 -2.34 -18.15 1.41
C GLY A 115 -2.72 -17.26 0.25
N ASP A 116 -2.84 -15.97 0.47
CA ASP A 116 -3.19 -15.02 -0.60
C ASP A 116 -2.00 -14.74 -1.49
N PRO A 117 -2.25 -14.33 -2.74
CA PRO A 117 -1.18 -13.85 -3.60
C PRO A 117 -0.44 -12.69 -2.96
N PHE A 118 0.88 -12.68 -3.09
CA PHE A 118 1.72 -11.62 -2.56
C PHE A 118 1.74 -10.45 -3.53
N ASN A 119 1.35 -9.27 -3.03
CA ASN A 119 1.39 -8.04 -3.81
C ASN A 119 2.17 -7.00 -3.01
N PRO A 120 3.37 -6.62 -3.46
CA PRO A 120 4.19 -5.66 -2.70
C PRO A 120 3.49 -4.34 -2.44
N ARG A 121 2.62 -3.90 -3.35
CA ARG A 121 1.88 -2.64 -3.17
C ARG A 121 0.93 -2.73 -1.99
N GLU A 122 0.21 -3.85 -1.87
CA GLU A 122 -0.69 -4.04 -0.73
C GLU A 122 0.07 -4.08 0.59
N ILE A 123 1.26 -4.67 0.57
CA ILE A 123 2.09 -4.74 1.77
C ILE A 123 2.58 -3.35 2.17
N ARG A 124 3.01 -2.54 1.20
CA ARG A 124 3.42 -1.16 1.50
C ARG A 124 2.28 -0.34 2.07
N GLN A 125 1.08 -0.52 1.51
CA GLN A 125 -0.08 0.20 2.01
C GLN A 125 -0.45 -0.24 3.42
N SER A 126 -0.30 -1.53 3.70
CA SER A 126 -0.52 -2.03 5.06
C SER A 126 0.48 -1.41 6.03
N ALA A 127 1.74 -1.27 5.60
CA ALA A 127 2.76 -0.64 6.43
C ALA A 127 2.37 0.81 6.76
N GLU A 128 1.84 1.53 5.78
CA GLU A 128 1.40 2.91 6.03
C GLU A 128 0.23 2.96 6.99
N ARG A 129 -0.71 2.01 6.88
CA ARG A 129 -1.84 1.96 7.80
C ARG A 129 -1.38 1.66 9.23
N ILE A 130 -0.40 0.78 9.39
CA ILE A 130 0.15 0.49 10.72
C ILE A 130 0.79 1.74 11.31
N LYS A 131 1.57 2.44 10.49
CA LYS A 131 2.20 3.68 10.92
C LYS A 131 1.16 4.72 11.33
N ALA A 132 0.06 4.79 10.59
CA ALA A 132 -1.00 5.76 10.84
C ALA A 132 -1.78 5.49 12.12
N LEU A 133 -1.66 4.28 12.70
CA LEU A 133 -2.30 4.01 13.98
C LEU A 133 -1.76 4.92 15.10
N GLY A 134 -0.52 5.36 14.98
CA GLY A 134 0.05 6.26 15.97
C GLY A 134 0.53 5.59 17.25
N TYR A 135 0.44 4.27 17.33
CA TYR A 135 0.82 3.54 18.53
C TYR A 135 2.32 3.24 18.62
N PHE A 136 3.03 3.41 17.50
CA PHE A 136 4.41 2.93 17.41
C PHE A 136 5.35 4.07 17.06
N SER A 137 6.51 4.09 17.72
CA SER A 137 7.58 5.01 17.36
C SER A 137 8.30 4.54 16.11
N GLN A 138 8.30 3.23 15.88
CA GLN A 138 8.87 2.63 14.68
C GLN A 138 8.02 1.45 14.26
N SER A 139 7.89 1.28 12.97
CA SER A 139 7.24 0.10 12.42
C SER A 139 7.94 -0.27 11.11
N LYS A 140 8.11 -1.56 10.91
CA LYS A 140 8.84 -2.06 9.76
C LYS A 140 8.11 -3.29 9.26
N VAL A 141 7.79 -3.31 7.97
CA VAL A 141 7.10 -4.43 7.35
C VAL A 141 7.94 -4.86 6.15
N GLU A 142 8.43 -6.10 6.18
CA GLU A 142 9.32 -6.59 5.13
C GLU A 142 8.97 -8.02 4.77
N PRO A 143 9.03 -8.36 3.49
CA PRO A 143 8.92 -9.76 3.09
C PRO A 143 10.26 -10.46 3.28
N ARG A 144 10.23 -11.73 3.62
CA ARG A 144 11.41 -12.58 3.61
C ARG A 144 11.04 -13.92 3.02
N GLU A 145 12.04 -14.67 2.63
CA GLU A 145 11.80 -15.98 2.01
C GLU A 145 11.07 -16.89 2.97
N GLY A 146 10.09 -17.62 2.42
CA GLY A 146 9.35 -18.59 3.18
C GLY A 146 9.94 -19.97 3.08
N SER A 147 9.11 -20.97 3.38
CA SER A 147 9.55 -22.37 3.38
C SER A 147 9.72 -22.94 1.97
N SER A 148 9.22 -22.24 0.95
CA SER A 148 9.41 -22.67 -0.44
C SER A 148 9.65 -21.43 -1.31
N PRO A 149 10.20 -21.62 -2.53
CA PRO A 149 10.58 -20.48 -3.37
C PRO A 149 9.40 -19.61 -3.81
N ASP A 150 8.19 -20.15 -3.80
CA ASP A 150 7.00 -19.40 -4.21
C ASP A 150 6.22 -18.85 -3.01
N GLN A 151 6.85 -18.78 -1.83
CA GLN A 151 6.19 -18.27 -0.64
C GLN A 151 7.07 -17.25 0.06
N VAL A 152 6.42 -16.25 0.64
CA VAL A 152 7.11 -15.24 1.45
C VAL A 152 6.42 -15.14 2.80
N ILE A 153 7.20 -14.76 3.80
CA ILE A 153 6.71 -14.46 5.13
C ILE A 153 6.80 -12.96 5.28
N ILE A 154 5.73 -12.35 5.78
CA ILE A 154 5.71 -10.91 6.02
C ILE A 154 6.10 -10.70 7.47
N ASP A 155 7.27 -10.08 7.69
CA ASP A 155 7.75 -9.77 9.03
C ASP A 155 7.33 -8.36 9.40
N VAL A 156 6.61 -8.24 10.50
CA VAL A 156 6.18 -6.95 11.04
C VAL A 156 6.88 -6.77 12.38
N SER A 157 7.71 -5.72 12.47
CA SER A 157 8.41 -5.37 13.69
C SER A 157 7.98 -3.97 14.10
N VAL A 158 7.52 -3.82 15.33
CA VAL A 158 7.07 -2.53 15.82
C VAL A 158 7.76 -2.23 17.14
N VAL A 159 7.90 -0.93 17.40
CA VAL A 159 8.39 -0.43 18.68
C VAL A 159 7.31 0.47 19.23
N GLU A 160 6.70 0.07 20.33
CA GLU A 160 5.57 0.79 20.89
C GLU A 160 6.02 2.11 21.49
N ARG A 161 5.16 3.12 21.37
CA ARG A 161 5.42 4.39 22.03
C ARG A 161 5.17 4.23 23.51
N PRO A 162 5.93 4.92 24.36
CA PRO A 162 5.60 4.96 25.78
C PRO A 162 4.22 5.58 25.95
N THR A 163 3.33 4.95 26.70
CA THR A 163 1.98 5.44 26.90
C THR A 163 1.86 6.31 28.13
N GLY A 164 2.90 6.51 28.82
CA GLY A 164 2.96 7.26 30.05
C GLY A 164 1.82 8.07 30.40
N SER A 165 1.35 8.00 30.52
CA SER A 165 0.58 8.41 30.59
C SER A 165 -0.24 9.04 30.22
N LEU A 166 -0.58 8.65 30.08
CA LEU A 166 -1.29 8.95 29.60
C LEU A 166 -2.18 8.85 29.57
N GLY A 167 -2.25 8.81 29.91
CA GLY A 167 -2.72 8.68 29.62
C GLY A 167 -3.66 8.21 29.56
N PHE A 168 -3.88 8.20 30.18
CA PHE A 168 -4.30 7.79 30.17
C PHE A 168 -4.52 7.72 30.56
N GLY A 169 -4.54 8.24 31.23
CA GLY A 169 -3.90 8.38 31.52
C GLY A 169 -3.90 8.43 31.67
N GLY A 170 -4.26 8.82 32.40
CA GLY A 170 -3.43 9.12 32.62
C GLY A 170 -3.44 9.07 32.73
N THR A 171 -3.76 9.46 33.40
CA THR A 171 -2.89 9.64 33.58
C THR A 171 -2.72 9.59 33.47
N TYR A 172 -3.08 9.80 33.91
CA TYR A 172 -2.06 9.91 34.06
C TYR A 172 -1.80 10.06 33.99
N ALA A 173 -1.98 9.97 34.80
CA ALA A 173 -0.81 10.29 34.84
C ALA A 173 -0.47 10.23 34.80
N SER A 174 -0.94 10.60 35.39
CA SER A 174 0.16 10.75 35.42
C SER A 174 0.34 10.67 35.33
N THR A 175 0.10 10.70 35.94
CA THR A 175 1.07 10.81 36.01
C THR A 175 1.13 10.66 35.93
N THR A 176 0.77 10.69 36.61
CA THR A 176 1.53 10.75 36.71
C THR A 176 1.37 10.65 36.50
N GLY A 177 0.79 10.66 37.11
CA GLY A 177 1.51 10.79 37.10
C GLY A 177 0.96 10.59 36.81
N LEU A 178 0.63 10.63 36.73
CA LEU A 178 0.82 10.49 36.68
C LEU A 178 0.43 10.19 36.47
N GLY A 179 -0.16 10.19 37.30
CA GLY A 179 0.48 10.09 37.36
C GLY A 179 0.04 9.73 37.05
N ALA A 180 -0.15 9.36 37.41
CA ALA A 180 0.36 9.29 37.15
C ALA A 180 0.13 9.06 36.90
N GLU A 181 -0.14 8.92 37.33
CA GLU A 181 0.37 8.90 37.12
C GLU A 181 0.43 8.87 36.86
#